data_469569ab4307406bc86df856c65c7d72
#
_entry.id   469569ab4307406bc86df856c65c7d72
#
_cell.length_a   1.000
_cell.length_b   1.000
_cell.length_c   1.000
_cell.angle_alpha   90.00
_cell.angle_beta   90.00
_cell.angle_gamma   90.00
#
_symmetry.space_group_name_H-M   'P 1'
#
loop_
_entity.id
_entity.type
_entity.pdbx_description
1 polymer ?
#
loop_
_entity_poly.entity_id
_entity_poly.type
_entity_poly.pdbx_seq_one_letter_code
_entity_poly.pdbx_strand_id
1 'polypeptide(L)'
;IAEPVRAYQVLTKPGDAAHRVISAKRQFASRRTAIAALFAGLLIVIAGVGLAWWQPWFERVAPADPARMAYALPDKPSIAVLPFDNLSADKEQEYFSDGVTEDIITDLSKISGLFVVARNSTFIYKGQPVNIRQVAEELGVRYVLEGSVRRAEEKIRITAQLIDATTGGHIWAERYDRELKDVFTVQADVARQVAKALAVTLKANENERLFQKYTANIDAYDVFLQARRTVVGGSRDNILRGEKLFSRVIELDPKFAGGYAGLSFNLSVQVRLQYSDSPSADVLRAFDLAKQAVVIDRDFAWGHIALGGAYLANGDADGAVDAVRQALALEPGGYEANLFMGFYLQFAGEPALAVEHLQLARRLSPVETVRDLAFMAWAQFMNRNYTETVRLLTDMSRKFPHSKIASLMACRAAAYALLERPEEAAVVVKKLLDAHPKFNLSQWEFGKLWKLEENRTRLYNAAKKAGIPEFPVGE
;
A
#
# COMPACT_ATOMS: atom_id res chain seq x y z
N ILE A 1 -55.17 -42.00 -74.82
CA ILE A 1 -53.80 -41.85 -74.25
C ILE A 1 -52.88 -41.69 -75.47
N ALA A 2 -52.40 -40.44 -75.74
CA ALA A 2 -51.53 -40.19 -76.85
C ALA A 2 -50.08 -40.06 -76.30
N GLU A 3 -49.21 -40.91 -76.77
CA GLU A 3 -47.80 -40.81 -76.49
C GLU A 3 -47.14 -39.58 -77.12
N PRO A 4 -46.25 -38.86 -76.57
CA PRO A 4 -45.62 -37.73 -77.17
C PRO A 4 -44.61 -38.16 -78.25
N VAL A 5 -44.78 -37.72 -79.47
CA VAL A 5 -43.85 -37.92 -80.55
C VAL A 5 -42.54 -37.21 -80.25
N ARG A 6 -41.45 -37.93 -80.11
CA ARG A 6 -40.08 -37.34 -80.00
C ARG A 6 -39.65 -36.91 -81.46
N ALA A 7 -39.64 -35.64 -81.71
CA ALA A 7 -38.99 -35.11 -82.91
C ALA A 7 -37.49 -35.02 -82.71
N TYR A 8 -36.73 -35.78 -83.46
CA TYR A 8 -35.26 -35.69 -83.52
C TYR A 8 -34.87 -34.76 -84.68
N GLN A 9 -34.20 -33.69 -84.31
CA GLN A 9 -33.62 -32.85 -85.39
C GLN A 9 -32.26 -33.44 -85.78
N VAL A 10 -32.11 -33.88 -87.00
CA VAL A 10 -30.90 -34.42 -87.56
C VAL A 10 -29.89 -33.25 -87.80
N LEU A 11 -28.83 -33.25 -87.04
CA LEU A 11 -27.76 -32.28 -87.16
C LEU A 11 -26.83 -32.70 -88.29
N THR A 12 -26.80 -31.91 -89.37
CA THR A 12 -26.08 -32.18 -90.62
C THR A 12 -24.60 -31.88 -90.56
N LYS A 13 -24.06 -31.43 -89.44
CA LYS A 13 -22.61 -31.27 -89.21
C LYS A 13 -22.14 -31.70 -87.82
N PRO A 14 -21.17 -32.59 -87.66
CA PRO A 14 -20.74 -33.16 -86.38
C PRO A 14 -19.99 -32.16 -85.45
N GLY A 15 -19.70 -30.96 -85.84
CA GLY A 15 -18.91 -30.01 -85.06
C GLY A 15 -19.70 -29.03 -84.17
N ASP A 16 -20.96 -28.73 -84.54
CA ASP A 16 -21.71 -27.63 -83.89
C ASP A 16 -22.32 -28.02 -82.52
N ALA A 17 -22.58 -29.29 -82.29
CA ALA A 17 -23.18 -29.75 -81.02
C ALA A 17 -22.14 -29.76 -79.86
N ALA A 18 -20.87 -30.11 -80.16
CA ALA A 18 -19.82 -30.12 -79.20
C ALA A 18 -19.41 -28.74 -78.70
N HIS A 19 -19.38 -27.73 -79.63
CA HIS A 19 -19.01 -26.37 -79.25
C HIS A 19 -20.05 -25.65 -78.34
N ARG A 20 -21.36 -25.91 -78.56
CA ARG A 20 -22.40 -25.29 -77.74
C ARG A 20 -22.48 -25.86 -76.32
N VAL A 21 -22.22 -27.14 -76.17
CA VAL A 21 -22.24 -27.79 -74.85
C VAL A 21 -21.02 -27.39 -74.04
N ILE A 22 -19.83 -27.21 -74.63
CA ILE A 22 -18.61 -26.80 -73.96
C ILE A 22 -18.70 -25.32 -73.54
N SER A 23 -19.29 -24.46 -74.37
CA SER A 23 -19.46 -23.03 -74.03
C SER A 23 -20.45 -22.79 -72.87
N ALA A 24 -21.57 -23.54 -72.87
CA ALA A 24 -22.54 -23.47 -71.74
C ALA A 24 -21.99 -24.02 -70.41
N LYS A 25 -21.20 -25.11 -70.45
CA LYS A 25 -20.58 -25.65 -69.22
C LYS A 25 -19.48 -24.69 -68.69
N ARG A 26 -18.71 -24.04 -69.55
CA ARG A 26 -17.69 -23.07 -69.11
C ARG A 26 -18.31 -21.78 -68.51
N GLN A 27 -19.41 -21.27 -69.07
CA GLN A 27 -20.06 -20.07 -68.50
C GLN A 27 -20.73 -20.38 -67.13
N PHE A 28 -21.30 -21.57 -66.93
CA PHE A 28 -21.84 -21.95 -65.61
C PHE A 28 -20.76 -22.21 -64.56
N ALA A 29 -19.64 -22.80 -64.95
CA ALA A 29 -18.49 -23.02 -64.03
C ALA A 29 -17.83 -21.68 -63.64
N SER A 30 -17.65 -20.74 -64.57
CA SER A 30 -17.06 -19.43 -64.27
C SER A 30 -17.95 -18.53 -63.39
N ARG A 31 -19.26 -18.62 -63.55
CA ARG A 31 -20.20 -17.91 -62.65
C ARG A 31 -20.20 -18.48 -61.24
N ARG A 32 -20.16 -19.81 -61.07
CA ARG A 32 -20.08 -20.46 -59.73
C ARG A 32 -18.76 -20.17 -59.05
N THR A 33 -17.64 -20.19 -59.75
CA THR A 33 -16.34 -19.84 -59.18
C THR A 33 -16.23 -18.34 -58.88
N ALA A 34 -16.80 -17.48 -59.72
CA ALA A 34 -16.84 -16.03 -59.42
C ALA A 34 -17.74 -15.70 -58.22
N ILE A 35 -18.87 -16.38 -58.06
CA ILE A 35 -19.76 -16.19 -56.90
C ILE A 35 -19.07 -16.75 -55.64
N ALA A 36 -18.41 -17.91 -55.70
CA ALA A 36 -17.66 -18.48 -54.57
C ALA A 36 -16.48 -17.59 -54.13
N ALA A 37 -15.79 -16.97 -55.10
CA ALA A 37 -14.70 -15.99 -54.83
C ALA A 37 -15.23 -14.70 -54.21
N LEU A 38 -16.41 -14.22 -54.60
CA LEU A 38 -17.07 -13.06 -53.98
C LEU A 38 -17.53 -13.36 -52.54
N PHE A 39 -18.10 -14.54 -52.30
CA PHE A 39 -18.46 -14.96 -50.96
C PHE A 39 -17.24 -15.17 -50.04
N ALA A 40 -16.17 -15.75 -50.56
CA ALA A 40 -14.91 -15.87 -49.79
C ALA A 40 -14.29 -14.49 -49.48
N GLY A 41 -14.29 -13.57 -50.45
CA GLY A 41 -13.85 -12.20 -50.25
C GLY A 41 -14.70 -11.44 -49.21
N LEU A 42 -16.03 -11.60 -49.26
CA LEU A 42 -16.94 -11.03 -48.27
C LEU A 42 -16.75 -11.59 -46.89
N LEU A 43 -16.51 -12.88 -46.74
CA LEU A 43 -16.20 -13.52 -45.47
C LEU A 43 -14.86 -13.05 -44.90
N ILE A 44 -13.85 -12.84 -45.75
CA ILE A 44 -12.55 -12.27 -45.30
C ILE A 44 -12.73 -10.82 -44.84
N VAL A 45 -13.54 -10.02 -45.57
CA VAL A 45 -13.83 -8.64 -45.15
C VAL A 45 -14.63 -8.61 -43.85
N ILE A 46 -15.65 -9.46 -43.70
CA ILE A 46 -16.44 -9.57 -42.46
C ILE A 46 -15.53 -10.04 -41.29
N ALA A 47 -14.67 -11.01 -41.54
CA ALA A 47 -13.72 -11.47 -40.53
C ALA A 47 -12.67 -10.38 -40.18
N GLY A 48 -12.19 -9.64 -41.18
CA GLY A 48 -11.27 -8.53 -41.00
C GLY A 48 -11.91 -7.34 -40.26
N VAL A 49 -13.15 -6.99 -40.59
CA VAL A 49 -13.93 -5.96 -39.88
C VAL A 49 -14.30 -6.43 -38.49
N GLY A 50 -14.67 -7.71 -38.30
CA GLY A 50 -14.95 -8.30 -37.02
C GLY A 50 -13.71 -8.35 -36.10
N LEU A 51 -12.54 -8.70 -36.65
CA LEU A 51 -11.25 -8.63 -35.97
C LEU A 51 -10.85 -7.18 -35.63
N ALA A 52 -11.02 -6.25 -36.57
CA ALA A 52 -10.75 -4.84 -36.33
C ALA A 52 -11.71 -4.19 -35.32
N TRP A 53 -12.96 -4.65 -35.27
CA TRP A 53 -13.94 -4.24 -34.26
C TRP A 53 -13.70 -4.90 -32.90
N TRP A 54 -13.13 -6.09 -32.87
CA TRP A 54 -12.82 -6.81 -31.62
C TRP A 54 -11.51 -6.33 -30.99
N GLN A 55 -10.53 -5.86 -31.80
CA GLN A 55 -9.26 -5.35 -31.29
C GLN A 55 -9.35 -4.14 -30.34
N PRO A 56 -10.30 -3.18 -30.47
CA PRO A 56 -10.42 -2.07 -29.51
C PRO A 56 -10.99 -2.46 -28.15
N TRP A 57 -11.60 -3.63 -28.00
CA TRP A 57 -12.18 -4.09 -26.71
C TRP A 57 -11.14 -4.66 -25.75
N PHE A 58 -9.95 -4.95 -26.21
CA PHE A 58 -8.79 -5.14 -25.39
C PHE A 58 -7.99 -3.82 -25.43
N GLU A 59 -8.37 -2.86 -24.57
CA GLU A 59 -7.48 -1.75 -24.29
C GLU A 59 -6.16 -2.35 -23.78
N ARG A 60 -5.18 -2.48 -24.68
CA ARG A 60 -3.83 -2.83 -24.29
C ARG A 60 -3.33 -1.68 -23.44
N VAL A 61 -3.17 -1.93 -22.15
CA VAL A 61 -2.49 -1.01 -21.26
C VAL A 61 -1.17 -0.62 -21.92
N ALA A 62 -0.96 0.67 -22.17
CA ALA A 62 0.30 1.11 -22.75
C ALA A 62 1.45 0.69 -21.84
N PRO A 63 2.51 0.04 -22.34
CA PRO A 63 3.59 -0.45 -21.50
C PRO A 63 4.34 0.69 -20.81
N ALA A 64 4.70 0.48 -19.55
CA ALA A 64 5.55 1.37 -18.78
C ALA A 64 7.00 1.29 -19.29
N ASP A 65 7.67 2.43 -19.36
CA ASP A 65 9.07 2.52 -19.75
C ASP A 65 9.96 2.48 -18.50
N PRO A 66 10.80 1.44 -18.29
CA PRO A 66 11.69 1.36 -17.16
C PRO A 66 12.65 2.56 -17.04
N ALA A 67 13.00 3.21 -18.15
CA ALA A 67 13.86 4.39 -18.14
C ALA A 67 13.17 5.65 -17.61
N ARG A 68 11.83 5.64 -17.53
CA ARG A 68 11.01 6.75 -17.02
C ARG A 68 10.56 6.52 -15.59
N MET A 69 10.88 5.38 -15.00
CA MET A 69 10.49 5.07 -13.62
C MET A 69 11.18 6.00 -12.64
N ALA A 70 10.43 6.51 -11.67
CA ALA A 70 10.95 7.39 -10.60
C ALA A 70 11.96 6.67 -9.71
N TYR A 71 11.90 5.35 -9.66
CA TYR A 71 12.82 4.47 -8.93
C TYR A 71 13.19 3.29 -9.79
N ALA A 72 14.44 2.84 -9.70
CA ALA A 72 14.90 1.61 -10.36
C ALA A 72 14.07 0.41 -9.88
N LEU A 73 13.79 -0.52 -10.80
CA LEU A 73 13.12 -1.76 -10.44
C LEU A 73 13.99 -2.55 -9.46
N PRO A 74 13.41 -3.08 -8.38
CA PRO A 74 14.12 -3.97 -7.47
C PRO A 74 14.50 -5.29 -8.17
N ASP A 75 15.52 -5.99 -7.64
CA ASP A 75 15.91 -7.33 -8.11
C ASP A 75 14.79 -8.38 -7.93
N LYS A 76 13.92 -8.17 -6.93
CA LYS A 76 12.75 -9.00 -6.68
C LYS A 76 11.55 -8.53 -7.52
N PRO A 77 10.64 -9.44 -7.89
CA PRO A 77 9.35 -9.03 -8.46
C PRO A 77 8.68 -7.96 -7.59
N SER A 78 8.35 -6.80 -8.20
CA SER A 78 7.83 -5.63 -7.50
C SER A 78 6.37 -5.39 -7.88
N ILE A 79 5.52 -5.20 -6.88
CA ILE A 79 4.08 -5.10 -7.05
C ILE A 79 3.49 -3.90 -6.29
N ALA A 80 2.56 -3.20 -6.93
CA ALA A 80 1.65 -2.27 -6.31
C ALA A 80 0.23 -2.84 -6.33
N VAL A 81 -0.46 -2.82 -5.20
CA VAL A 81 -1.88 -3.21 -5.09
C VAL A 81 -2.69 -1.92 -5.04
N LEU A 82 -3.48 -1.65 -6.07
CA LEU A 82 -4.36 -0.50 -6.11
C LEU A 82 -5.56 -0.69 -5.16
N PRO A 83 -6.14 0.40 -4.63
CA PRO A 83 -7.39 0.30 -3.87
C PRO A 83 -8.45 -0.39 -4.69
N PHE A 84 -9.04 -1.46 -4.14
CA PHE A 84 -10.12 -2.17 -4.82
C PHE A 84 -11.39 -1.33 -4.83
N ASP A 85 -12.05 -1.26 -5.96
CA ASP A 85 -13.28 -0.50 -6.12
C ASP A 85 -14.41 -1.09 -5.28
N ASN A 86 -15.16 -0.24 -4.57
CA ASN A 86 -16.37 -0.65 -3.90
C ASN A 86 -17.54 -0.71 -4.90
N LEU A 87 -17.95 -1.91 -5.28
CA LEU A 87 -19.11 -2.17 -6.13
C LEU A 87 -20.36 -2.60 -5.31
N SER A 88 -20.35 -2.41 -3.99
CA SER A 88 -21.52 -2.63 -3.13
C SER A 88 -22.56 -1.55 -3.37
N ALA A 89 -23.83 -1.85 -3.09
CA ALA A 89 -24.92 -0.88 -3.21
C ALA A 89 -24.78 0.27 -2.20
N ASP A 90 -24.17 -0.01 -1.04
CA ASP A 90 -23.92 0.95 0.03
C ASP A 90 -22.51 1.52 -0.09
N LYS A 91 -22.42 2.84 -0.31
CA LYS A 91 -21.15 3.57 -0.38
C LYS A 91 -20.44 3.67 0.98
N GLU A 92 -21.18 3.58 2.08
CA GLU A 92 -20.60 3.59 3.42
C GLU A 92 -19.70 2.36 3.67
N GLN A 93 -19.80 1.30 2.85
CA GLN A 93 -18.93 0.12 2.89
C GLN A 93 -17.56 0.31 2.20
N GLU A 94 -17.20 1.52 1.83
CA GLU A 94 -15.89 1.84 1.26
C GLU A 94 -14.73 1.39 2.16
N TYR A 95 -14.89 1.50 3.49
CA TYR A 95 -13.88 1.05 4.45
C TYR A 95 -13.59 -0.46 4.37
N PHE A 96 -14.61 -1.25 3.96
CA PHE A 96 -14.45 -2.70 3.82
C PHE A 96 -13.56 -3.04 2.61
N SER A 97 -13.81 -2.42 1.46
CA SER A 97 -12.95 -2.59 0.27
C SER A 97 -11.53 -2.13 0.53
N ASP A 98 -11.36 -1.01 1.25
CA ASP A 98 -10.06 -0.51 1.70
C ASP A 98 -9.34 -1.52 2.58
N GLY A 99 -10.07 -2.11 3.54
CA GLY A 99 -9.53 -3.10 4.46
C GLY A 99 -9.08 -4.38 3.76
N VAL A 100 -9.91 -4.90 2.85
CA VAL A 100 -9.54 -6.06 2.02
C VAL A 100 -8.27 -5.79 1.22
N THR A 101 -8.16 -4.60 0.61
CA THR A 101 -6.96 -4.20 -0.13
C THR A 101 -5.73 -4.17 0.77
N GLU A 102 -5.86 -3.56 1.96
CA GLU A 102 -4.77 -3.44 2.92
C GLU A 102 -4.31 -4.80 3.44
N ASP A 103 -5.24 -5.72 3.69
CA ASP A 103 -4.90 -7.06 4.13
C ASP A 103 -4.20 -7.87 3.01
N ILE A 104 -4.59 -7.71 1.74
CA ILE A 104 -3.87 -8.29 0.60
C ILE A 104 -2.44 -7.73 0.52
N ILE A 105 -2.24 -6.42 0.73
CA ILE A 105 -0.90 -5.80 0.79
C ILE A 105 -0.09 -6.42 1.94
N THR A 106 -0.70 -6.60 3.11
CA THR A 106 -0.07 -7.22 4.28
C THR A 106 0.32 -8.66 4.00
N ASP A 107 -0.59 -9.46 3.41
CA ASP A 107 -0.32 -10.86 3.08
C ASP A 107 0.81 -11.00 2.05
N LEU A 108 0.83 -10.17 1.01
CA LEU A 108 1.94 -10.13 0.05
C LEU A 108 3.26 -9.72 0.71
N SER A 109 3.23 -8.83 1.72
CA SER A 109 4.42 -8.36 2.45
C SER A 109 5.05 -9.44 3.34
N LYS A 110 4.30 -10.51 3.69
CA LYS A 110 4.81 -11.71 4.37
C LYS A 110 5.72 -12.56 3.48
N ILE A 111 5.66 -12.36 2.15
CA ILE A 111 6.41 -13.14 1.14
C ILE A 111 7.76 -12.49 0.89
N SER A 112 8.83 -13.08 1.42
CA SER A 112 10.19 -12.52 1.35
C SER A 112 10.73 -12.34 -0.07
N GLY A 113 10.18 -13.08 -1.04
CA GLY A 113 10.55 -13.01 -2.46
C GLY A 113 9.90 -11.85 -3.23
N LEU A 114 9.00 -11.08 -2.61
CA LEU A 114 8.32 -9.94 -3.24
C LEU A 114 8.82 -8.60 -2.70
N PHE A 115 8.71 -7.58 -3.54
CA PHE A 115 8.79 -6.18 -3.16
C PHE A 115 7.39 -5.59 -3.30
N VAL A 116 6.76 -5.20 -2.18
CA VAL A 116 5.37 -4.76 -2.14
C VAL A 116 5.31 -3.29 -1.76
N VAL A 117 4.71 -2.47 -2.61
CA VAL A 117 4.49 -1.05 -2.31
C VAL A 117 3.45 -0.90 -1.20
N ALA A 118 3.76 -0.06 -0.23
CA ALA A 118 2.90 0.21 0.91
C ALA A 118 1.59 0.89 0.52
N ARG A 119 0.55 0.64 1.31
CA ARG A 119 -0.79 1.21 1.17
C ARG A 119 -0.79 2.73 0.94
N ASN A 120 -0.01 3.47 1.71
CA ASN A 120 0.00 4.95 1.64
C ASN A 120 0.31 5.47 0.24
N SER A 121 1.15 4.76 -0.53
CA SER A 121 1.54 5.17 -1.88
C SER A 121 0.59 4.71 -2.96
N THR A 122 -0.22 3.67 -2.72
CA THR A 122 -1.22 3.21 -3.70
C THR A 122 -2.58 3.88 -3.51
N PHE A 123 -2.91 4.29 -2.28
CA PHE A 123 -4.20 4.89 -1.96
C PHE A 123 -4.37 6.35 -2.44
N ILE A 124 -3.31 6.99 -2.91
CA ILE A 124 -3.41 8.29 -3.59
C ILE A 124 -4.18 8.19 -4.92
N TYR A 125 -4.23 7.00 -5.52
CA TYR A 125 -4.96 6.74 -6.77
C TYR A 125 -6.44 6.42 -6.53
N LYS A 126 -6.89 6.38 -5.28
CA LYS A 126 -8.27 6.03 -4.95
C LYS A 126 -9.27 7.02 -5.54
N GLY A 127 -10.30 6.46 -6.21
CA GLY A 127 -11.38 7.25 -6.82
C GLY A 127 -10.97 8.08 -8.04
N GLN A 128 -9.79 7.81 -8.61
CA GLN A 128 -9.30 8.45 -9.82
C GLN A 128 -9.26 7.46 -10.98
N PRO A 129 -9.43 7.93 -12.23
CA PRO A 129 -9.11 7.10 -13.39
C PRO A 129 -7.63 6.74 -13.37
N VAL A 130 -7.32 5.46 -13.22
CA VAL A 130 -5.94 4.99 -13.04
C VAL A 130 -5.35 4.54 -14.36
N ASN A 131 -4.17 5.09 -14.71
CA ASN A 131 -3.34 4.59 -15.79
C ASN A 131 -2.26 3.69 -15.20
N ILE A 132 -2.35 2.38 -15.43
CA ILE A 132 -1.42 1.37 -14.91
C ILE A 132 0.04 1.68 -15.24
N ARG A 133 0.30 2.17 -16.46
CA ARG A 133 1.63 2.64 -16.87
C ARG A 133 2.14 3.74 -15.94
N GLN A 134 1.33 4.77 -15.69
CA GLN A 134 1.69 5.89 -14.84
C GLN A 134 1.99 5.43 -13.42
N VAL A 135 1.14 4.58 -12.85
CA VAL A 135 1.36 3.98 -11.51
C VAL A 135 2.69 3.25 -11.45
N ALA A 136 3.00 2.43 -12.44
CA ALA A 136 4.25 1.68 -12.48
C ALA A 136 5.47 2.60 -12.59
N GLU A 137 5.41 3.65 -13.43
CA GLU A 137 6.48 4.63 -13.60
C GLU A 137 6.69 5.47 -12.31
N GLU A 138 5.61 5.91 -11.66
CA GLU A 138 5.68 6.72 -10.43
C GLU A 138 6.14 5.92 -9.20
N LEU A 139 5.70 4.67 -9.06
CA LEU A 139 6.04 3.82 -7.92
C LEU A 139 7.28 2.95 -8.14
N GLY A 140 7.81 2.88 -9.36
CA GLY A 140 8.95 2.06 -9.72
C GLY A 140 8.66 0.57 -9.54
N VAL A 141 7.51 0.07 -10.01
CA VAL A 141 7.11 -1.33 -9.92
C VAL A 141 6.85 -1.93 -11.30
N ARG A 142 7.08 -3.24 -11.41
CA ARG A 142 6.78 -3.96 -12.64
C ARG A 142 5.32 -4.42 -12.70
N TYR A 143 4.75 -4.84 -11.60
CA TYR A 143 3.43 -5.44 -11.56
C TYR A 143 2.43 -4.58 -10.80
N VAL A 144 1.19 -4.57 -11.28
CA VAL A 144 0.08 -3.89 -10.63
C VAL A 144 -1.06 -4.88 -10.44
N LEU A 145 -1.57 -4.98 -9.22
CA LEU A 145 -2.78 -5.71 -8.87
C LEU A 145 -3.91 -4.71 -8.69
N GLU A 146 -5.00 -4.91 -9.41
CA GLU A 146 -6.22 -4.13 -9.26
C GLU A 146 -7.42 -5.05 -9.07
N GLY A 147 -8.53 -4.50 -8.60
CA GLY A 147 -9.70 -5.32 -8.35
C GLY A 147 -10.91 -4.54 -7.86
N SER A 148 -11.93 -5.30 -7.48
CA SER A 148 -13.16 -4.76 -6.92
C SER A 148 -13.74 -5.68 -5.85
N VAL A 149 -14.45 -5.09 -4.90
CA VAL A 149 -15.17 -5.77 -3.84
C VAL A 149 -16.64 -5.39 -3.92
N ARG A 150 -17.52 -6.39 -3.90
CA ARG A 150 -18.96 -6.22 -3.72
C ARG A 150 -19.41 -7.05 -2.53
N ARG A 151 -19.91 -6.37 -1.51
CA ARG A 151 -20.58 -7.01 -0.36
C ARG A 151 -22.08 -6.83 -0.49
N ALA A 152 -22.82 -7.91 -0.30
CA ALA A 152 -24.29 -7.94 -0.28
C ALA A 152 -24.72 -8.91 0.81
N GLU A 153 -25.20 -8.37 1.94
CA GLU A 153 -25.54 -9.15 3.13
C GLU A 153 -24.39 -10.07 3.56
N GLU A 154 -24.62 -11.39 3.61
CA GLU A 154 -23.64 -12.41 3.98
C GLU A 154 -22.76 -12.90 2.81
N LYS A 155 -22.83 -12.26 1.65
CA LYS A 155 -22.08 -12.65 0.45
C LYS A 155 -21.07 -11.60 0.06
N ILE A 156 -19.93 -12.08 -0.43
CA ILE A 156 -18.86 -11.25 -0.97
C ILE A 156 -18.47 -11.73 -2.35
N ARG A 157 -18.25 -10.77 -3.25
CA ARG A 157 -17.59 -11.00 -4.53
C ARG A 157 -16.33 -10.15 -4.56
N ILE A 158 -15.19 -10.80 -4.79
CA ILE A 158 -13.92 -10.15 -5.03
C ILE A 158 -13.47 -10.52 -6.44
N THR A 159 -13.12 -9.51 -7.23
CA THR A 159 -12.44 -9.69 -8.51
C THR A 159 -11.05 -9.10 -8.38
N ALA A 160 -10.04 -9.82 -8.84
CA ALA A 160 -8.66 -9.37 -8.81
C ALA A 160 -7.98 -9.70 -10.14
N GLN A 161 -7.12 -8.81 -10.63
CA GLN A 161 -6.33 -9.02 -11.84
C GLN A 161 -4.92 -8.46 -11.67
N LEU A 162 -3.93 -9.22 -12.15
CA LEU A 162 -2.51 -8.91 -12.10
C LEU A 162 -2.02 -8.54 -13.50
N ILE A 163 -1.41 -7.39 -13.63
CA ILE A 163 -0.95 -6.81 -14.89
C ILE A 163 0.56 -6.64 -14.84
N ASP A 164 1.30 -7.10 -15.85
CA ASP A 164 2.69 -6.70 -16.08
C ASP A 164 2.67 -5.33 -16.77
N ALA A 165 2.95 -4.28 -16.02
CA ALA A 165 2.91 -2.92 -16.54
C ALA A 165 3.98 -2.64 -17.61
N THR A 166 5.08 -3.41 -17.65
CA THR A 166 6.14 -3.24 -18.66
C THR A 166 5.77 -3.82 -20.01
N THR A 167 4.77 -4.71 -20.08
CA THR A 167 4.27 -5.30 -21.31
C THR A 167 2.82 -4.88 -21.61
N GLY A 168 2.10 -4.38 -20.61
CA GLY A 168 0.67 -4.11 -20.67
C GLY A 168 -0.20 -5.38 -20.69
N GLY A 169 0.39 -6.54 -20.42
CA GLY A 169 -0.28 -7.84 -20.46
C GLY A 169 -0.90 -8.24 -19.14
N HIS A 170 -2.12 -8.77 -19.18
CA HIS A 170 -2.72 -9.42 -18.02
C HIS A 170 -2.06 -10.79 -17.79
N ILE A 171 -1.49 -11.01 -16.60
CA ILE A 171 -0.81 -12.26 -16.24
C ILE A 171 -1.81 -13.23 -15.61
N TRP A 172 -2.73 -12.69 -14.78
CA TRP A 172 -3.71 -13.47 -14.07
C TRP A 172 -4.94 -12.63 -13.76
N ALA A 173 -6.12 -13.23 -13.79
CA ALA A 173 -7.37 -12.63 -13.35
C ALA A 173 -8.31 -13.72 -12.81
N GLU A 174 -8.95 -13.45 -11.68
CA GLU A 174 -9.89 -14.38 -11.06
C GLU A 174 -11.02 -13.65 -10.34
N ARG A 175 -12.17 -14.35 -10.21
CA ARG A 175 -13.32 -13.88 -9.49
C ARG A 175 -13.70 -14.89 -8.41
N TYR A 176 -13.84 -14.40 -7.20
CA TYR A 176 -14.22 -15.15 -6.01
C TYR A 176 -15.64 -14.78 -5.59
N ASP A 177 -16.56 -15.73 -5.64
CA ASP A 177 -17.91 -15.63 -5.07
C ASP A 177 -17.97 -16.52 -3.83
N ARG A 178 -18.06 -15.91 -2.63
CA ARG A 178 -17.96 -16.60 -1.33
C ARG A 178 -18.95 -16.03 -0.33
N GLU A 179 -19.06 -16.70 0.82
CA GLU A 179 -19.71 -16.12 2.01
C GLU A 179 -18.77 -15.11 2.67
N LEU A 180 -19.33 -14.09 3.33
CA LEU A 180 -18.55 -13.01 3.98
C LEU A 180 -17.55 -13.56 5.00
N LYS A 181 -17.90 -14.62 5.74
CA LYS A 181 -17.01 -15.30 6.70
C LYS A 181 -15.73 -15.89 6.08
N ASP A 182 -15.71 -16.07 4.77
CA ASP A 182 -14.57 -16.65 4.03
C ASP A 182 -13.65 -15.57 3.44
N VAL A 183 -13.83 -14.29 3.78
CA VAL A 183 -13.06 -13.17 3.25
C VAL A 183 -11.54 -13.39 3.42
N PHE A 184 -11.10 -13.86 4.58
CA PHE A 184 -9.68 -14.13 4.86
C PHE A 184 -9.10 -15.25 3.97
N THR A 185 -9.93 -16.26 3.66
CA THR A 185 -9.53 -17.33 2.73
C THR A 185 -9.31 -16.76 1.32
N VAL A 186 -10.16 -15.83 0.88
CA VAL A 186 -10.00 -15.18 -0.43
C VAL A 186 -8.76 -14.30 -0.46
N GLN A 187 -8.48 -13.54 0.58
CA GLN A 187 -7.26 -12.72 0.68
C GLN A 187 -6.00 -13.57 0.57
N ALA A 188 -5.92 -14.68 1.33
CA ALA A 188 -4.82 -15.63 1.26
C ALA A 188 -4.69 -16.29 -0.12
N ASP A 189 -5.81 -16.63 -0.76
CA ASP A 189 -5.83 -17.20 -2.10
C ASP A 189 -5.30 -16.21 -3.14
N VAL A 190 -5.70 -14.94 -3.09
CA VAL A 190 -5.18 -13.88 -3.98
C VAL A 190 -3.67 -13.76 -3.82
N ALA A 191 -3.16 -13.63 -2.59
CA ALA A 191 -1.73 -13.51 -2.33
C ALA A 191 -0.92 -14.70 -2.88
N ARG A 192 -1.44 -15.92 -2.70
CA ARG A 192 -0.81 -17.14 -3.23
C ARG A 192 -0.83 -17.19 -4.75
N GLN A 193 -1.94 -16.84 -5.39
CA GLN A 193 -2.04 -16.83 -6.85
C GLN A 193 -1.13 -15.77 -7.46
N VAL A 194 -0.98 -14.60 -6.84
CA VAL A 194 0.00 -13.59 -7.22
C VAL A 194 1.41 -14.15 -7.14
N ALA A 195 1.81 -14.76 -6.00
CA ALA A 195 3.13 -15.37 -5.86
C ALA A 195 3.40 -16.43 -6.95
N LYS A 196 2.40 -17.29 -7.21
CA LYS A 196 2.48 -18.31 -8.27
C LYS A 196 2.62 -17.69 -9.66
N ALA A 197 1.84 -16.67 -9.98
CA ALA A 197 1.88 -15.99 -11.28
C ALA A 197 3.23 -15.28 -11.53
N LEU A 198 3.87 -14.82 -10.45
CA LEU A 198 5.20 -14.20 -10.49
C LEU A 198 6.36 -15.19 -10.32
N ALA A 199 6.09 -16.50 -10.33
CA ALA A 199 7.05 -17.57 -10.12
C ALA A 199 7.87 -17.43 -8.81
N VAL A 200 7.27 -16.83 -7.76
CA VAL A 200 7.89 -16.71 -6.45
C VAL A 200 7.59 -17.96 -5.63
N THR A 201 8.66 -18.61 -5.16
CA THR A 201 8.53 -19.79 -4.29
C THR A 201 8.22 -19.36 -2.86
N LEU A 202 7.09 -19.79 -2.33
CA LEU A 202 6.72 -19.58 -0.93
C LEU A 202 7.50 -20.55 -0.03
N LYS A 203 8.07 -20.05 1.06
CA LYS A 203 8.60 -20.89 2.13
C LYS A 203 7.45 -21.53 2.91
N ALA A 204 7.68 -22.69 3.53
CA ALA A 204 6.63 -23.40 4.27
C ALA A 204 5.95 -22.52 5.32
N ASN A 205 6.74 -21.79 6.11
CA ASN A 205 6.24 -20.88 7.14
C ASN A 205 5.52 -19.64 6.56
N GLU A 206 5.90 -19.15 5.38
CA GLU A 206 5.18 -18.06 4.70
C GLU A 206 3.80 -18.54 4.25
N ASN A 207 3.72 -19.74 3.66
CA ASN A 207 2.46 -20.33 3.23
C ASN A 207 1.50 -20.57 4.42
N GLU A 208 2.00 -21.06 5.56
CA GLU A 208 1.19 -21.26 6.77
C GLU A 208 0.61 -19.94 7.29
N ARG A 209 1.43 -18.88 7.34
CA ARG A 209 0.99 -17.55 7.81
C ARG A 209 -0.06 -16.90 6.91
N LEU A 210 -0.09 -17.18 5.60
CA LEU A 210 -1.13 -16.66 4.70
C LEU A 210 -2.53 -17.20 5.05
N PHE A 211 -2.63 -18.41 5.66
CA PHE A 211 -3.92 -19.01 6.03
C PHE A 211 -4.37 -18.67 7.45
N GLN A 212 -3.57 -17.94 8.21
CA GLN A 212 -3.91 -17.57 9.56
C GLN A 212 -5.02 -16.52 9.53
N LYS A 213 -6.19 -16.87 10.09
CA LYS A 213 -7.32 -15.95 10.18
C LYS A 213 -7.09 -14.97 11.34
N TYR A 214 -7.29 -13.70 11.11
CA TYR A 214 -7.21 -12.68 12.14
C TYR A 214 -8.26 -12.86 13.24
N THR A 215 -9.49 -13.24 12.86
CA THR A 215 -10.63 -13.51 13.75
C THR A 215 -11.65 -14.39 13.04
N ALA A 216 -12.50 -15.07 13.80
CA ALA A 216 -13.70 -15.74 13.28
C ALA A 216 -14.96 -14.85 13.37
N ASN A 217 -14.88 -13.72 14.10
CA ASN A 217 -15.97 -12.78 14.31
C ASN A 217 -15.93 -11.65 13.28
N ILE A 218 -16.83 -11.71 12.31
CA ILE A 218 -16.89 -10.71 11.21
C ILE A 218 -17.27 -9.31 11.73
N ASP A 219 -18.11 -9.21 12.76
CA ASP A 219 -18.48 -7.91 13.33
C ASP A 219 -17.27 -7.27 14.02
N ALA A 220 -16.43 -8.07 14.73
CA ALA A 220 -15.19 -7.58 15.31
C ALA A 220 -14.22 -7.12 14.22
N TYR A 221 -14.10 -7.85 13.12
CA TYR A 221 -13.28 -7.46 11.98
C TYR A 221 -13.77 -6.16 11.33
N ASP A 222 -15.07 -6.03 11.16
CA ASP A 222 -15.68 -4.83 10.56
C ASP A 222 -15.39 -3.57 11.40
N VAL A 223 -15.58 -3.65 12.72
CA VAL A 223 -15.22 -2.56 13.65
C VAL A 223 -13.71 -2.29 13.65
N PHE A 224 -12.88 -3.33 13.54
CA PHE A 224 -11.42 -3.20 13.45
C PHE A 224 -10.99 -2.42 12.21
N LEU A 225 -11.57 -2.68 11.04
CA LEU A 225 -11.29 -1.92 9.82
C LEU A 225 -11.67 -0.44 9.97
N GLN A 226 -12.80 -0.15 10.63
CA GLN A 226 -13.19 1.24 10.94
C GLN A 226 -12.18 1.89 11.90
N ALA A 227 -11.73 1.16 12.93
CA ALA A 227 -10.75 1.64 13.91
C ALA A 227 -9.39 1.99 13.25
N ARG A 228 -8.90 1.15 12.35
CA ARG A 228 -7.65 1.38 11.59
C ARG A 228 -7.67 2.69 10.81
N ARG A 229 -8.80 3.07 10.22
CA ARG A 229 -8.93 4.35 9.51
C ARG A 229 -8.72 5.56 10.41
N THR A 230 -9.07 5.47 11.70
CA THR A 230 -8.91 6.59 12.64
C THR A 230 -7.45 6.88 12.96
N VAL A 231 -6.58 5.86 12.95
CA VAL A 231 -5.15 6.00 13.24
C VAL A 231 -4.43 6.80 12.13
N VAL A 232 -4.86 6.66 10.88
CA VAL A 232 -4.24 7.34 9.73
C VAL A 232 -4.49 8.85 9.75
N GLY A 233 -5.62 9.30 10.31
CA GLY A 233 -6.03 10.71 10.27
C GLY A 233 -5.32 11.64 11.26
N GLY A 234 -4.61 11.13 12.28
CA GLY A 234 -3.72 11.87 13.20
C GLY A 234 -4.35 12.99 14.04
N SER A 235 -5.62 13.33 13.86
CA SER A 235 -6.29 14.34 14.68
C SER A 235 -6.66 13.79 16.07
N ARG A 236 -6.72 14.66 17.08
CA ARG A 236 -7.11 14.27 18.44
C ARG A 236 -8.43 13.51 18.46
N ASP A 237 -9.45 14.01 17.76
CA ASP A 237 -10.77 13.39 17.72
C ASP A 237 -10.74 12.00 17.08
N ASN A 238 -9.97 11.81 16.00
CA ASN A 238 -9.78 10.50 15.39
C ASN A 238 -9.09 9.52 16.34
N ILE A 239 -8.06 9.96 17.06
CA ILE A 239 -7.34 9.13 18.01
C ILE A 239 -8.26 8.70 19.16
N LEU A 240 -9.04 9.62 19.75
CA LEU A 240 -10.00 9.28 20.80
C LEU A 240 -11.16 8.40 20.29
N ARG A 241 -11.60 8.59 19.05
CA ARG A 241 -12.55 7.69 18.40
C ARG A 241 -11.96 6.31 18.19
N GLY A 242 -10.69 6.22 17.79
CA GLY A 242 -9.97 4.96 17.61
C GLY A 242 -9.90 4.14 18.88
N GLU A 243 -9.64 4.77 20.04
CA GLU A 243 -9.64 4.09 21.33
C GLU A 243 -10.98 3.38 21.62
N LYS A 244 -12.10 4.06 21.40
CA LYS A 244 -13.44 3.48 21.58
C LYS A 244 -13.70 2.30 20.64
N LEU A 245 -13.30 2.45 19.37
CA LEU A 245 -13.51 1.40 18.37
C LEU A 245 -12.62 0.17 18.65
N PHE A 246 -11.34 0.32 19.01
CA PHE A 246 -10.50 -0.81 19.38
C PHE A 246 -10.97 -1.49 20.67
N SER A 247 -11.47 -0.73 21.65
CA SER A 247 -12.10 -1.31 22.84
C SER A 247 -13.33 -2.15 22.45
N ARG A 248 -14.13 -1.67 21.49
CA ARG A 248 -15.29 -2.41 20.98
C ARG A 248 -14.89 -3.70 20.23
N VAL A 249 -13.75 -3.70 19.53
CA VAL A 249 -13.21 -4.93 18.91
C VAL A 249 -12.92 -5.99 19.99
N ILE A 250 -12.27 -5.59 21.10
CA ILE A 250 -11.96 -6.51 22.21
C ILE A 250 -13.24 -7.07 22.86
N GLU A 251 -14.29 -6.23 23.02
CA GLU A 251 -15.59 -6.68 23.56
C GLU A 251 -16.27 -7.72 22.63
N LEU A 252 -16.20 -7.50 21.30
CA LEU A 252 -16.82 -8.40 20.32
C LEU A 252 -16.06 -9.71 20.17
N ASP A 253 -14.71 -9.65 20.21
CA ASP A 253 -13.87 -10.84 20.14
C ASP A 253 -12.61 -10.68 21.02
N PRO A 254 -12.65 -11.15 22.26
CA PRO A 254 -11.50 -11.14 23.16
C PRO A 254 -10.30 -11.98 22.71
N LYS A 255 -10.44 -12.78 21.65
CA LYS A 255 -9.38 -13.58 21.03
C LYS A 255 -8.77 -12.93 19.79
N PHE A 256 -9.22 -11.76 19.43
CA PHE A 256 -8.69 -11.03 18.28
C PHE A 256 -7.52 -10.13 18.71
N ALA A 257 -6.28 -10.52 18.37
CA ALA A 257 -5.05 -9.77 18.69
C ALA A 257 -5.09 -8.33 18.18
N GLY A 258 -5.76 -8.08 17.03
CA GLY A 258 -5.88 -6.77 16.41
C GLY A 258 -6.51 -5.70 17.29
N GLY A 259 -7.49 -6.06 18.12
CA GLY A 259 -8.12 -5.14 19.07
C GLY A 259 -7.12 -4.64 20.12
N TYR A 260 -6.38 -5.55 20.71
CA TYR A 260 -5.38 -5.26 21.75
C TYR A 260 -4.18 -4.48 21.18
N ALA A 261 -3.64 -4.90 20.02
CA ALA A 261 -2.55 -4.20 19.37
C ALA A 261 -2.94 -2.77 18.97
N GLY A 262 -4.15 -2.61 18.41
CA GLY A 262 -4.68 -1.31 18.01
C GLY A 262 -4.89 -0.37 19.17
N LEU A 263 -5.46 -0.87 20.28
CA LEU A 263 -5.68 -0.06 21.48
C LEU A 263 -4.36 0.33 22.14
N SER A 264 -3.41 -0.60 22.24
CA SER A 264 -2.05 -0.34 22.75
C SER A 264 -1.35 0.76 21.94
N PHE A 265 -1.34 0.61 20.60
CA PHE A 265 -0.73 1.59 19.72
C PHE A 265 -1.40 2.96 19.85
N ASN A 266 -2.72 3.00 19.93
CA ASN A 266 -3.50 4.24 20.07
C ASN A 266 -3.15 4.97 21.39
N LEU A 267 -3.09 4.26 22.52
CA LEU A 267 -2.67 4.83 23.82
C LEU A 267 -1.23 5.35 23.78
N SER A 268 -0.30 4.60 23.17
CA SER A 268 1.09 5.03 23.00
C SER A 268 1.19 6.32 22.17
N VAL A 269 0.34 6.47 21.13
CA VAL A 269 0.23 7.71 20.35
C VAL A 269 -0.35 8.85 21.18
N GLN A 270 -1.38 8.62 21.99
CA GLN A 270 -1.96 9.65 22.88
C GLN A 270 -0.92 10.18 23.86
N VAL A 271 -0.16 9.31 24.51
CA VAL A 271 0.93 9.70 25.43
C VAL A 271 1.98 10.54 24.69
N ARG A 272 2.46 10.08 23.55
CA ARG A 272 3.50 10.77 22.76
C ARG A 272 3.06 12.13 22.25
N LEU A 273 1.77 12.29 21.90
CA LEU A 273 1.20 13.56 21.41
C LEU A 273 0.66 14.44 22.55
N GLN A 274 0.81 14.04 23.81
CA GLN A 274 0.32 14.75 24.99
C GLN A 274 -1.22 14.95 24.98
N TYR A 275 -1.95 13.95 24.50
CA TYR A 275 -3.43 13.91 24.51
C TYR A 275 -3.99 13.08 25.67
N SER A 276 -3.13 12.35 26.37
CA SER A 276 -3.49 11.54 27.54
C SER A 276 -3.65 12.43 28.79
N ASP A 277 -4.73 12.21 29.52
CA ASP A 277 -4.96 12.84 30.82
C ASP A 277 -4.22 12.10 31.97
N SER A 278 -3.75 10.86 31.72
CA SER A 278 -3.07 10.00 32.69
C SER A 278 -1.89 9.25 32.06
N PRO A 279 -0.83 9.96 31.59
CA PRO A 279 0.24 9.36 30.75
C PRO A 279 0.89 8.11 31.35
N SER A 280 1.21 8.13 32.66
CA SER A 280 1.86 6.99 33.34
C SER A 280 0.96 5.74 33.38
N ALA A 281 -0.35 5.92 33.61
CA ALA A 281 -1.28 4.80 33.62
C ALA A 281 -1.49 4.25 32.19
N ASP A 282 -1.56 5.14 31.20
CA ASP A 282 -1.76 4.75 29.80
C ASP A 282 -0.54 4.03 29.22
N VAL A 283 0.69 4.39 29.63
CA VAL A 283 1.91 3.65 29.25
C VAL A 283 1.83 2.20 29.77
N LEU A 284 1.47 2.00 31.06
CA LEU A 284 1.35 0.67 31.63
C LEU A 284 0.24 -0.14 30.95
N ARG A 285 -0.91 0.48 30.72
CA ARG A 285 -2.05 -0.13 30.01
C ARG A 285 -1.68 -0.53 28.58
N ALA A 286 -1.00 0.35 27.86
CA ALA A 286 -0.52 0.07 26.49
C ALA A 286 0.42 -1.14 26.48
N PHE A 287 1.32 -1.23 27.46
CA PHE A 287 2.26 -2.34 27.57
C PHE A 287 1.56 -3.69 27.83
N ASP A 288 0.60 -3.72 28.75
CA ASP A 288 -0.18 -4.92 29.05
C ASP A 288 -1.01 -5.38 27.85
N LEU A 289 -1.65 -4.44 27.16
CA LEU A 289 -2.43 -4.73 25.93
C LEU A 289 -1.54 -5.27 24.82
N ALA A 290 -0.35 -4.68 24.59
CA ALA A 290 0.56 -5.18 23.57
C ALA A 290 1.05 -6.60 23.87
N LYS A 291 1.37 -6.89 25.14
CA LYS A 291 1.71 -8.26 25.57
C LYS A 291 0.57 -9.24 25.33
N GLN A 292 -0.67 -8.83 25.65
CA GLN A 292 -1.84 -9.65 25.36
C GLN A 292 -2.00 -9.93 23.88
N ALA A 293 -1.81 -8.93 23.00
CA ALA A 293 -1.87 -9.13 21.56
C ALA A 293 -0.88 -10.21 21.10
N VAL A 294 0.38 -10.15 21.55
CA VAL A 294 1.43 -11.14 21.20
C VAL A 294 1.15 -12.52 21.82
N VAL A 295 0.53 -12.60 22.99
CA VAL A 295 0.12 -13.88 23.59
C VAL A 295 -1.02 -14.53 22.82
N ILE A 296 -1.99 -13.74 22.36
CA ILE A 296 -3.14 -14.22 21.56
C ILE A 296 -2.68 -14.69 20.19
N ASP A 297 -1.84 -13.91 19.51
CA ASP A 297 -1.29 -14.22 18.21
C ASP A 297 0.17 -13.74 18.09
N ARG A 298 1.11 -14.70 18.22
CA ARG A 298 2.54 -14.42 18.13
C ARG A 298 3.01 -14.09 16.70
N ASP A 299 2.23 -14.45 15.69
CA ASP A 299 2.55 -14.24 14.29
C ASP A 299 1.89 -12.98 13.71
N PHE A 300 1.22 -12.19 14.56
CA PHE A 300 0.64 -10.92 14.20
C PHE A 300 1.67 -9.79 14.32
N ALA A 301 2.29 -9.41 13.20
CA ALA A 301 3.39 -8.44 13.16
C ALA A 301 3.05 -7.10 13.82
N TRP A 302 1.81 -6.61 13.64
CA TRP A 302 1.39 -5.36 14.27
C TRP A 302 1.34 -5.42 15.80
N GLY A 303 1.10 -6.59 16.38
CA GLY A 303 1.23 -6.81 17.83
C GLY A 303 2.64 -6.53 18.34
N HIS A 304 3.66 -6.97 17.61
CA HIS A 304 5.06 -6.70 17.93
C HIS A 304 5.44 -5.23 17.71
N ILE A 305 4.90 -4.56 16.68
CA ILE A 305 5.09 -3.11 16.49
C ILE A 305 4.48 -2.32 17.66
N ALA A 306 3.27 -2.69 18.11
CA ALA A 306 2.62 -2.05 19.24
C ALA A 306 3.41 -2.28 20.54
N LEU A 307 3.95 -3.49 20.74
CA LEU A 307 4.82 -3.82 21.88
C LEU A 307 6.11 -2.97 21.86
N GLY A 308 6.72 -2.78 20.70
CA GLY A 308 7.87 -1.88 20.54
C GLY A 308 7.54 -0.43 20.94
N GLY A 309 6.35 0.05 20.55
CA GLY A 309 5.85 1.37 20.97
C GLY A 309 5.69 1.51 22.49
N ALA A 310 5.15 0.48 23.13
CA ALA A 310 4.99 0.44 24.58
C ALA A 310 6.32 0.36 25.33
N TYR A 311 7.31 -0.42 24.84
CA TYR A 311 8.67 -0.44 25.37
C TYR A 311 9.32 0.93 25.30
N LEU A 312 9.27 1.61 24.12
CA LEU A 312 9.84 2.94 23.99
C LEU A 312 9.16 3.96 24.91
N ALA A 313 7.82 3.92 25.02
CA ALA A 313 7.07 4.80 25.92
C ALA A 313 7.48 4.60 27.41
N ASN A 314 7.92 3.38 27.77
CA ASN A 314 8.45 3.05 29.09
C ASN A 314 9.97 3.33 29.21
N GLY A 315 10.62 3.93 28.21
CA GLY A 315 12.04 4.26 28.21
C GLY A 315 12.98 3.11 27.82
N ASP A 316 12.45 1.97 27.39
CA ASP A 316 13.23 0.80 26.95
C ASP A 316 13.36 0.75 25.42
N ALA A 317 14.39 1.45 24.92
CA ALA A 317 14.68 1.50 23.50
C ALA A 317 15.19 0.16 22.92
N ASP A 318 15.92 -0.64 23.71
CA ASP A 318 16.41 -1.95 23.27
C ASP A 318 15.26 -2.94 23.14
N GLY A 319 14.37 -2.99 24.14
CA GLY A 319 13.16 -3.79 24.07
C GLY A 319 12.26 -3.40 22.89
N ALA A 320 12.19 -2.11 22.54
CA ALA A 320 11.46 -1.64 21.38
C ALA A 320 12.05 -2.18 20.06
N VAL A 321 13.37 -2.17 19.92
CA VAL A 321 14.08 -2.70 18.74
C VAL A 321 13.88 -4.21 18.64
N ASP A 322 13.99 -4.95 19.77
CA ASP A 322 13.83 -6.41 19.78
C ASP A 322 12.40 -6.81 19.40
N ALA A 323 11.39 -6.10 19.89
CA ALA A 323 10.01 -6.35 19.52
C ALA A 323 9.78 -6.15 18.00
N VAL A 324 10.25 -5.05 17.40
CA VAL A 324 10.05 -4.81 15.97
C VAL A 324 10.91 -5.73 15.10
N ARG A 325 12.02 -6.26 15.62
CA ARG A 325 12.78 -7.31 14.92
C ARG A 325 11.92 -8.56 14.68
N GLN A 326 11.03 -8.92 15.61
CA GLN A 326 10.05 -9.98 15.41
C GLN A 326 9.05 -9.61 14.32
N ALA A 327 8.55 -8.37 14.30
CA ALA A 327 7.66 -7.92 13.21
C ALA A 327 8.32 -8.03 11.82
N LEU A 328 9.60 -7.66 11.69
CA LEU A 328 10.36 -7.80 10.45
C LEU A 328 10.58 -9.27 10.04
N ALA A 329 10.74 -10.18 11.00
CA ALA A 329 10.83 -11.61 10.70
C ALA A 329 9.50 -12.18 10.18
N LEU A 330 8.38 -11.60 10.60
CA LEU A 330 7.04 -11.98 10.14
C LEU A 330 6.67 -11.36 8.79
N GLU A 331 7.02 -10.09 8.60
CA GLU A 331 6.75 -9.30 7.39
C GLU A 331 8.05 -8.67 6.85
N PRO A 332 8.91 -9.43 6.17
CA PRO A 332 10.20 -8.91 5.68
C PRO A 332 10.07 -7.76 4.68
N GLY A 333 8.96 -7.71 3.94
CA GLY A 333 8.59 -6.63 3.02
C GLY A 333 7.72 -5.55 3.66
N GLY A 334 7.48 -5.60 4.97
CA GLY A 334 6.57 -4.69 5.66
C GLY A 334 7.10 -3.26 5.77
N TYR A 335 6.37 -2.30 5.22
CA TYR A 335 6.71 -0.87 5.35
C TYR A 335 6.70 -0.42 6.80
N GLU A 336 5.63 -0.73 7.56
CA GLU A 336 5.49 -0.30 8.96
C GLU A 336 6.60 -0.88 9.83
N ALA A 337 6.95 -2.14 9.65
CA ALA A 337 8.02 -2.79 10.41
C ALA A 337 9.39 -2.11 10.16
N ASN A 338 9.72 -1.78 8.90
CA ASN A 338 10.95 -1.04 8.59
C ASN A 338 10.90 0.41 9.11
N LEU A 339 9.77 1.08 9.00
CA LEU A 339 9.59 2.44 9.49
C LEU A 339 9.81 2.52 11.01
N PHE A 340 9.17 1.62 11.76
CA PHE A 340 9.32 1.60 13.23
C PHE A 340 10.66 1.05 13.68
N MET A 341 11.29 0.12 12.94
CA MET A 341 12.67 -0.29 13.20
C MET A 341 13.60 0.93 13.14
N GLY A 342 13.55 1.70 12.07
CA GLY A 342 14.37 2.91 11.95
C GLY A 342 14.02 3.96 13.02
N PHE A 343 12.74 4.07 13.39
CA PHE A 343 12.33 4.99 14.45
C PHE A 343 12.88 4.58 15.83
N TYR A 344 12.94 3.29 16.18
CA TYR A 344 13.42 2.87 17.49
C TYR A 344 14.94 2.77 17.57
N LEU A 345 15.62 2.37 16.49
CA LEU A 345 17.08 2.29 16.43
C LEU A 345 17.77 3.62 16.76
N GLN A 346 17.21 4.76 16.35
CA GLN A 346 17.78 6.06 16.69
C GLN A 346 17.81 6.29 18.22
N PHE A 347 16.77 5.84 18.95
CA PHE A 347 16.72 5.97 20.41
C PHE A 347 17.63 4.96 21.10
N ALA A 348 17.83 3.79 20.53
CA ALA A 348 18.76 2.77 21.01
C ALA A 348 20.25 3.15 20.78
N GLY A 349 20.53 4.20 20.00
CA GLY A 349 21.90 4.67 19.74
C GLY A 349 22.50 4.12 18.45
N GLU A 350 21.68 3.61 17.53
CA GLU A 350 22.08 3.04 16.23
C GLU A 350 21.59 3.90 15.04
N PRO A 351 21.94 5.21 14.98
CA PRO A 351 21.33 6.12 13.99
C PRO A 351 21.69 5.80 12.54
N ALA A 352 22.85 5.21 12.28
CA ALA A 352 23.23 4.80 10.91
C ALA A 352 22.31 3.69 10.39
N LEU A 353 22.09 2.66 11.20
CA LEU A 353 21.18 1.56 10.89
C LEU A 353 19.71 2.05 10.82
N ALA A 354 19.35 3.04 11.65
CA ALA A 354 18.04 3.70 11.57
C ALA A 354 17.82 4.33 10.20
N VAL A 355 18.81 5.02 9.64
CA VAL A 355 18.74 5.63 8.31
C VAL A 355 18.53 4.56 7.22
N GLU A 356 19.24 3.43 7.29
CA GLU A 356 19.08 2.32 6.33
C GLU A 356 17.65 1.77 6.31
N HIS A 357 17.08 1.48 7.48
CA HIS A 357 15.69 0.99 7.56
C HIS A 357 14.67 2.04 7.09
N LEU A 358 14.88 3.31 7.39
CA LEU A 358 14.02 4.41 6.94
C LEU A 358 14.13 4.63 5.41
N GLN A 359 15.31 4.44 4.81
CA GLN A 359 15.49 4.48 3.37
C GLN A 359 14.73 3.33 2.69
N LEU A 360 14.78 2.11 3.27
CA LEU A 360 13.99 0.99 2.78
C LEU A 360 12.49 1.26 2.92
N ALA A 361 12.04 1.76 4.07
CA ALA A 361 10.65 2.17 4.27
C ALA A 361 10.21 3.21 3.24
N ARG A 362 11.04 4.21 2.95
CA ARG A 362 10.78 5.21 1.91
C ARG A 362 10.69 4.61 0.51
N ARG A 363 11.50 3.58 0.21
CA ARG A 363 11.41 2.87 -1.08
C ARG A 363 10.14 2.02 -1.18
N LEU A 364 9.69 1.42 -0.07
CA LEU A 364 8.42 0.71 0.02
C LEU A 364 7.21 1.67 -0.03
N SER A 365 7.36 2.90 0.45
CA SER A 365 6.34 3.95 0.42
C SER A 365 6.88 5.23 -0.22
N PRO A 366 6.93 5.32 -1.57
CA PRO A 366 7.44 6.48 -2.28
C PRO A 366 6.69 7.80 -1.99
N VAL A 367 5.42 7.71 -1.65
CA VAL A 367 4.61 8.88 -1.24
C VAL A 367 4.85 9.18 0.24
N GLU A 368 5.63 10.22 0.48
CA GLU A 368 6.06 10.61 1.82
C GLU A 368 4.92 11.21 2.65
N THR A 369 4.84 10.82 3.91
CA THR A 369 3.98 11.43 4.93
C THR A 369 4.80 12.33 5.86
N VAL A 370 4.10 13.11 6.72
CA VAL A 370 4.75 13.87 7.80
C VAL A 370 5.58 12.94 8.68
N ARG A 371 5.07 11.74 8.97
CA ARG A 371 5.74 10.73 9.83
C ARG A 371 7.04 10.24 9.22
N ASP A 372 7.05 9.95 7.91
CA ASP A 372 8.25 9.47 7.21
C ASP A 372 9.37 10.50 7.24
N LEU A 373 9.03 11.75 6.91
CA LEU A 373 9.99 12.86 6.92
C LEU A 373 10.48 13.17 8.33
N ALA A 374 9.58 13.09 9.33
CA ALA A 374 9.92 13.33 10.73
C ALA A 374 10.91 12.28 11.25
N PHE A 375 10.64 10.99 11.03
CA PHE A 375 11.50 9.92 11.50
C PHE A 375 12.88 9.96 10.82
N MET A 376 12.89 10.17 9.51
CA MET A 376 14.15 10.33 8.77
C MET A 376 14.94 11.57 9.25
N ALA A 377 14.30 12.71 9.48
CA ALA A 377 14.97 13.91 9.95
C ALA A 377 15.61 13.72 11.33
N TRP A 378 14.91 13.03 12.25
CA TRP A 378 15.46 12.67 13.56
C TRP A 378 16.64 11.71 13.44
N ALA A 379 16.52 10.66 12.61
CA ALA A 379 17.61 9.71 12.41
C ALA A 379 18.85 10.39 11.80
N GLN A 380 18.67 11.30 10.83
CA GLN A 380 19.75 12.09 10.25
C GLN A 380 20.37 13.05 11.27
N PHE A 381 19.58 13.69 12.13
CA PHE A 381 20.09 14.53 13.21
C PHE A 381 20.97 13.71 14.19
N MET A 382 20.51 12.54 14.60
CA MET A 382 21.27 11.66 15.49
C MET A 382 22.51 11.10 14.80
N ASN A 383 22.46 10.86 13.50
CA ASN A 383 23.60 10.47 12.66
C ASN A 383 24.54 11.65 12.31
N ARG A 384 24.35 12.81 12.93
CA ARG A 384 25.15 14.04 12.74
C ARG A 384 25.11 14.63 11.32
N ASN A 385 24.13 14.22 10.50
CA ASN A 385 23.91 14.80 9.16
C ASN A 385 22.90 15.96 9.23
N TYR A 386 23.36 17.08 9.80
CA TYR A 386 22.52 18.25 10.07
C TYR A 386 22.02 18.94 8.79
N THR A 387 22.82 18.92 7.72
CA THR A 387 22.43 19.47 6.42
C THR A 387 21.21 18.74 5.86
N GLU A 388 21.23 17.42 5.89
CA GLU A 388 20.09 16.61 5.43
C GLU A 388 18.87 16.75 6.36
N THR A 389 19.10 16.88 7.68
CA THR A 389 18.04 17.19 8.66
C THR A 389 17.30 18.47 8.30
N VAL A 390 18.04 19.55 8.04
CA VAL A 390 17.49 20.85 7.65
C VAL A 390 16.71 20.74 6.33
N ARG A 391 17.28 20.04 5.33
CA ARG A 391 16.63 19.82 4.04
C ARG A 391 15.28 19.12 4.21
N LEU A 392 15.25 17.99 4.93
CA LEU A 392 14.03 17.18 5.16
C LEU A 392 12.95 17.98 5.90
N LEU A 393 13.31 18.71 6.97
CA LEU A 393 12.35 19.50 7.74
C LEU A 393 11.87 20.76 7.02
N THR A 394 12.69 21.31 6.10
CA THR A 394 12.28 22.39 5.20
C THR A 394 11.28 21.87 4.16
N ASP A 395 11.58 20.73 3.52
CA ASP A 395 10.67 20.07 2.58
C ASP A 395 9.36 19.68 3.24
N MET A 396 9.41 19.14 4.46
CA MET A 396 8.20 18.84 5.25
C MET A 396 7.36 20.09 5.48
N SER A 397 7.97 21.20 5.87
CA SER A 397 7.24 22.47 6.10
C SER A 397 6.59 23.02 4.83
N ARG A 398 7.18 22.75 3.65
CA ARG A 398 6.65 23.16 2.35
C ARG A 398 5.52 22.24 1.89
N LYS A 399 5.67 20.92 2.04
CA LYS A 399 4.67 19.92 1.64
C LYS A 399 3.46 19.90 2.58
N PHE A 400 3.69 20.13 3.87
CA PHE A 400 2.70 20.05 4.94
C PHE A 400 2.66 21.34 5.79
N PRO A 401 2.23 22.49 5.24
CA PRO A 401 2.34 23.81 5.91
C PRO A 401 1.53 23.92 7.20
N HIS A 402 0.51 23.09 7.37
CA HIS A 402 -0.31 23.03 8.58
C HIS A 402 0.32 22.20 9.70
N SER A 403 1.37 21.41 9.41
CA SER A 403 2.06 20.58 10.41
C SER A 403 3.08 21.43 11.19
N LYS A 404 2.65 21.91 12.37
CA LYS A 404 3.48 22.73 13.28
C LYS A 404 3.90 21.90 14.50
N ILE A 405 4.64 20.82 14.29
CA ILE A 405 5.09 19.95 15.38
C ILE A 405 6.28 20.57 16.08
N ALA A 406 6.10 20.97 17.35
CA ALA A 406 7.09 21.71 18.13
C ALA A 406 8.46 21.01 18.17
N SER A 407 8.50 19.71 18.44
CA SER A 407 9.76 18.94 18.51
C SER A 407 10.53 18.93 17.19
N LEU A 408 9.86 18.93 16.04
CA LEU A 408 10.50 18.98 14.73
C LEU A 408 11.03 20.38 14.39
N MET A 409 10.30 21.41 14.81
CA MET A 409 10.76 22.81 14.69
C MET A 409 12.00 23.04 15.57
N ALA A 410 11.99 22.52 16.80
CA ALA A 410 13.14 22.57 17.70
C ALA A 410 14.35 21.79 17.14
N CYS A 411 14.14 20.61 16.57
CA CYS A 411 15.18 19.84 15.89
C CYS A 411 15.79 20.62 14.73
N ARG A 412 14.99 21.30 13.90
CA ARG A 412 15.50 22.13 12.79
C ARG A 412 16.31 23.31 13.28
N ALA A 413 15.86 24.01 14.34
CA ALA A 413 16.61 25.11 14.94
C ALA A 413 17.96 24.62 15.51
N ALA A 414 17.96 23.49 16.22
CA ALA A 414 19.16 22.86 16.75
C ALA A 414 20.13 22.46 15.62
N ALA A 415 19.63 21.92 14.51
CA ALA A 415 20.45 21.58 13.34
C ALA A 415 21.10 22.82 12.70
N TYR A 416 20.36 23.92 12.55
CA TYR A 416 20.93 25.19 12.10
C TYR A 416 22.03 25.72 13.05
N ALA A 417 21.80 25.63 14.36
CA ALA A 417 22.81 26.06 15.35
C ALA A 417 24.09 25.23 15.28
N LEU A 418 23.99 23.93 14.96
CA LEU A 418 25.14 23.02 14.76
C LEU A 418 25.86 23.25 13.40
N LEU A 419 25.14 23.79 12.43
CA LEU A 419 25.71 24.23 11.14
C LEU A 419 26.28 25.66 11.18
N GLU A 420 26.32 26.30 12.35
CA GLU A 420 26.75 27.68 12.52
C GLU A 420 25.95 28.72 11.69
N ARG A 421 24.64 28.49 11.60
CA ARG A 421 23.66 29.31 10.89
C ARG A 421 22.64 29.93 11.86
N PRO A 422 23.09 30.90 12.71
CA PRO A 422 22.31 31.44 13.82
C PRO A 422 21.06 32.24 13.36
N GLU A 423 21.17 32.92 12.22
CA GLU A 423 20.05 33.72 11.69
C GLU A 423 18.86 32.83 11.31
N GLU A 424 19.12 31.73 10.60
CA GLU A 424 18.07 30.77 10.23
C GLU A 424 17.53 30.03 11.46
N ALA A 425 18.40 29.73 12.45
CA ALA A 425 17.96 29.16 13.72
C ALA A 425 16.95 30.10 14.42
N ALA A 426 17.27 31.40 14.52
CA ALA A 426 16.41 32.41 15.14
C ALA A 426 15.05 32.54 14.43
N VAL A 427 15.03 32.49 13.08
CA VAL A 427 13.77 32.51 12.33
C VAL A 427 12.89 31.29 12.67
N VAL A 428 13.49 30.10 12.82
CA VAL A 428 12.76 28.89 13.17
C VAL A 428 12.26 28.95 14.61
N VAL A 429 13.08 29.43 15.55
CA VAL A 429 12.70 29.58 16.97
C VAL A 429 11.54 30.56 17.12
N LYS A 430 11.59 31.71 16.40
CA LYS A 430 10.46 32.64 16.40
C LYS A 430 9.17 31.96 15.96
N LYS A 431 9.19 31.23 14.83
CA LYS A 431 8.01 30.50 14.33
C LYS A 431 7.54 29.41 15.32
N LEU A 432 8.46 28.76 16.01
CA LEU A 432 8.17 27.78 17.05
C LEU A 432 7.39 28.43 18.20
N LEU A 433 7.91 29.54 18.74
CA LEU A 433 7.29 30.24 19.87
C LEU A 433 5.98 30.95 19.49
N ASP A 434 5.87 31.46 18.26
CA ASP A 434 4.61 31.98 17.73
C ASP A 434 3.50 30.90 17.68
N ALA A 435 3.88 29.66 17.33
CA ALA A 435 2.94 28.53 17.25
C ALA A 435 2.72 27.84 18.62
N HIS A 436 3.74 27.82 19.46
CA HIS A 436 3.78 27.13 20.76
C HIS A 436 4.41 28.06 21.83
N PRO A 437 3.67 29.07 22.32
CA PRO A 437 4.23 30.12 23.21
C PRO A 437 4.83 29.58 24.53
N LYS A 438 4.36 28.43 25.00
CA LYS A 438 4.83 27.80 26.27
C LYS A 438 5.93 26.76 26.04
N PHE A 439 6.41 26.57 24.81
CA PHE A 439 7.45 25.57 24.53
C PHE A 439 8.78 26.00 25.15
N ASN A 440 9.41 25.09 25.90
CA ASN A 440 10.70 25.30 26.52
C ASN A 440 11.45 23.96 26.69
N LEU A 441 12.76 24.02 26.94
CA LEU A 441 13.60 22.84 27.02
C LEU A 441 13.40 22.01 28.29
N SER A 442 13.02 22.65 29.43
CA SER A 442 12.81 21.94 30.71
C SER A 442 11.64 20.95 30.66
N GLN A 443 10.64 21.22 29.81
CA GLN A 443 9.45 20.42 29.62
C GLN A 443 9.50 19.53 28.36
N TRP A 444 10.64 19.52 27.68
CA TRP A 444 10.79 18.74 26.43
C TRP A 444 11.06 17.26 26.72
N GLU A 445 10.00 16.52 27.07
CA GLU A 445 10.04 15.10 27.43
C GLU A 445 10.59 14.21 26.30
N PHE A 446 10.32 14.56 25.03
CA PHE A 446 10.81 13.79 23.89
C PHE A 446 12.33 13.62 23.87
N GLY A 447 13.06 14.62 24.38
CA GLY A 447 14.51 14.54 24.52
C GLY A 447 15.01 13.47 25.52
N LYS A 448 14.14 13.00 26.41
CA LYS A 448 14.50 12.01 27.45
C LYS A 448 14.49 10.56 26.93
N LEU A 449 13.90 10.31 25.76
CA LEU A 449 13.74 8.96 25.20
C LEU A 449 15.04 8.35 24.66
N TRP A 450 16.06 9.16 24.35
CA TRP A 450 17.34 8.64 23.84
C TRP A 450 18.14 7.94 24.94
N LYS A 451 18.53 6.70 24.71
CA LYS A 451 19.34 5.89 25.61
C LYS A 451 20.68 6.53 25.92
N LEU A 452 21.37 7.06 24.88
CA LEU A 452 22.70 7.64 25.06
C LEU A 452 22.60 9.08 25.56
N GLU A 453 23.22 9.35 26.73
CA GLU A 453 23.26 10.67 27.35
C GLU A 453 23.95 11.72 26.46
N GLU A 454 24.98 11.31 25.73
CA GLU A 454 25.63 12.16 24.73
C GLU A 454 24.64 12.73 23.70
N ASN A 455 23.71 11.92 23.21
CA ASN A 455 22.70 12.35 22.24
C ASN A 455 21.72 13.35 22.85
N ARG A 456 21.29 13.10 24.10
CA ARG A 456 20.42 14.03 24.85
C ARG A 456 21.10 15.36 25.08
N THR A 457 22.33 15.34 25.59
CA THR A 457 23.13 16.52 25.88
C THR A 457 23.42 17.34 24.62
N ARG A 458 23.77 16.65 23.52
CA ARG A 458 24.03 17.32 22.22
C ARG A 458 22.78 18.02 21.71
N LEU A 459 21.61 17.35 21.71
CA LEU A 459 20.36 17.94 21.29
C LEU A 459 19.97 19.14 22.14
N TYR A 460 20.03 19.00 23.46
CA TYR A 460 19.70 20.06 24.41
C TYR A 460 20.59 21.29 24.21
N ASN A 461 21.91 21.10 24.17
CA ASN A 461 22.87 22.19 23.99
C ASN A 461 22.72 22.89 22.65
N ALA A 462 22.43 22.13 21.57
CA ALA A 462 22.19 22.71 20.25
C ALA A 462 20.87 23.52 20.22
N ALA A 463 19.83 23.04 20.84
CA ALA A 463 18.54 23.74 20.94
C ALA A 463 18.67 25.03 21.79
N LYS A 464 19.42 24.98 22.90
CA LYS A 464 19.77 26.16 23.71
C LYS A 464 20.60 27.16 22.91
N LYS A 465 21.65 26.71 22.16
CA LYS A 465 22.45 27.54 21.26
C LYS A 465 21.61 28.19 20.15
N ALA A 466 20.51 27.51 19.70
CA ALA A 466 19.56 28.07 18.73
C ALA A 466 18.68 29.21 19.29
N GLY A 467 18.63 29.40 20.62
CA GLY A 467 17.84 30.41 21.28
C GLY A 467 16.47 29.91 21.78
N ILE A 468 16.26 28.59 21.88
CA ILE A 468 15.05 28.05 22.51
C ILE A 468 15.13 28.28 24.03
N PRO A 469 14.07 28.84 24.66
CA PRO A 469 14.05 29.10 26.11
C PRO A 469 14.26 27.84 26.94
N GLU A 470 15.05 27.93 27.99
CA GLU A 470 15.29 26.82 28.91
C GLU A 470 14.11 26.59 29.84
N PHE A 471 13.45 27.68 30.25
CA PHE A 471 12.29 27.70 31.13
C PHE A 471 11.14 28.47 30.49
N PRO A 472 9.88 28.33 30.97
CA PRO A 472 8.76 29.09 30.44
C PRO A 472 9.01 30.59 30.46
N VAL A 473 8.70 31.29 29.37
CA VAL A 473 8.83 32.75 29.29
C VAL A 473 7.64 33.39 30.01
N GLY A 474 7.89 34.04 31.13
CA GLY A 474 6.87 34.84 31.84
C GLY A 474 6.45 34.30 33.21
N GLU A 475 7.24 33.37 33.85
CA GLU A 475 7.20 33.07 35.26
C GLU A 475 8.30 33.82 36.02
#